data_f89beac0b7cbbbffcfccbb217387c09c
#
_entry.id   f89beac0b7cbbbffcfccbb217387c09c
#
_cell.length_a   1.000
_cell.length_b   1.000
_cell.length_c   1.000
_cell.angle_alpha   90.00
_cell.angle_beta   90.00
_cell.angle_gamma   90.00
#
_symmetry.space_group_name_H-M   'P 1'
#
loop_
_entity.id
_entity.type
_entity.pdbx_description
1 polymer ?
#
loop_
_entity_poly.entity_id
_entity_poly.type
_entity_poly.pdbx_seq_one_letter_code
_entity_poly.pdbx_strand_id
1 'polypeptide(L)'
;MAMTTEEIADAMFKMVSEAQGHKKLKATDLTKTMIQLYPGEVDKASCKVAIRELMNSGRCVYTYFGGSFIELPHREGAAND
;
A
#
# COMPACT_ATOMS: atom_id res chain seq x y z
N MET A 1 -11.51 -12.29 13.66
CA MET A 1 -12.07 -11.01 13.47
C MET A 1 -11.41 -10.31 12.35
N ALA A 2 -12.14 -9.61 11.57
CA ALA A 2 -11.60 -8.97 10.39
C ALA A 2 -10.94 -7.66 10.76
N MET A 3 -9.86 -7.33 10.09
CA MET A 3 -9.22 -6.04 10.24
C MET A 3 -10.08 -4.97 9.58
N THR A 4 -10.05 -3.77 10.13
CA THR A 4 -10.76 -2.67 9.51
C THR A 4 -9.94 -2.17 8.30
N THR A 5 -10.60 -1.41 7.43
CA THR A 5 -9.93 -0.83 6.28
C THR A 5 -8.75 0.02 6.71
N GLU A 6 -8.90 0.79 7.77
CA GLU A 6 -7.83 1.62 8.29
C GLU A 6 -6.65 0.79 8.75
N GLU A 7 -6.91 -0.29 9.46
CA GLU A 7 -5.84 -1.17 9.94
C GLU A 7 -5.09 -1.80 8.78
N ILE A 8 -5.81 -2.24 7.77
CA ILE A 8 -5.19 -2.84 6.60
C ILE A 8 -4.36 -1.79 5.87
N ALA A 9 -4.92 -0.60 5.70
CA ALA A 9 -4.22 0.48 5.01
C ALA A 9 -2.96 0.89 5.76
N ASP A 10 -3.02 0.97 7.09
CA ASP A 10 -1.84 1.31 7.88
C ASP A 10 -0.75 0.26 7.74
N ALA A 11 -1.13 -1.01 7.75
CA ALA A 11 -0.15 -2.09 7.59
C ALA A 11 0.49 -2.04 6.21
N MET A 12 -0.32 -1.79 5.18
CA MET A 12 0.20 -1.68 3.82
C MET A 12 1.12 -0.48 3.68
N PHE A 13 0.74 0.64 4.26
CA PHE A 13 1.55 1.86 4.22
C PHE A 13 2.92 1.60 4.86
N LYS A 14 2.94 0.89 5.96
CA LYS A 14 4.18 0.55 6.62
C LYS A 14 5.05 -0.32 5.72
N MET A 15 4.44 -1.29 5.04
CA MET A 15 5.19 -2.14 4.12
C MET A 15 5.78 -1.33 2.97
N VAL A 16 5.00 -0.42 2.41
CA VAL A 16 5.49 0.42 1.33
C VAL A 16 6.62 1.31 1.81
N SER A 17 6.49 1.88 3.01
CA SER A 17 7.54 2.71 3.57
C SER A 17 8.84 1.94 3.75
N GLU A 18 8.74 0.73 4.23
CA GLU A 18 9.92 -0.09 4.47
C GLU A 18 10.57 -0.55 3.17
N ALA A 19 9.79 -0.71 2.13
CA ALA A 19 10.32 -1.13 0.84
C ALA A 19 10.86 0.06 0.03
N GLN A 20 10.55 1.27 0.43
CA GLN A 20 10.94 2.45 -0.33
C GLN A 20 12.46 2.52 -0.44
N GLY A 21 12.93 2.63 -1.67
CA GLY A 21 14.36 2.65 -1.94
C GLY A 21 15.00 1.28 -2.04
N HIS A 22 14.25 0.22 -1.73
CA HIS A 22 14.80 -1.15 -1.79
C HIS A 22 14.13 -1.96 -2.88
N LYS A 23 12.83 -1.89 -2.96
CA LYS A 23 12.09 -2.61 -4.00
C LYS A 23 10.75 -1.94 -4.23
N LYS A 24 10.15 -2.26 -5.35
CA LYS A 24 8.84 -1.74 -5.69
C LYS A 24 7.81 -2.82 -5.43
N LEU A 25 6.68 -2.42 -4.87
CA LEU A 25 5.61 -3.35 -4.53
C LEU A 25 4.40 -3.09 -5.41
N LYS A 26 3.83 -4.16 -5.94
CA LYS A 26 2.59 -4.05 -6.70
C LYS A 26 1.42 -4.24 -5.75
N ALA A 27 0.25 -3.82 -6.20
CA ALA A 27 -0.96 -4.03 -5.41
C ALA A 27 -1.16 -5.50 -5.08
N THR A 28 -0.87 -6.38 -6.04
CA THR A 28 -0.99 -7.81 -5.80
C THR A 28 0.00 -8.30 -4.76
N ASP A 29 1.21 -7.74 -4.75
CA ASP A 29 2.20 -8.11 -3.75
C ASP A 29 1.74 -7.73 -2.35
N LEU A 30 1.20 -6.53 -2.20
CA LEU A 30 0.68 -6.09 -0.92
C LEU A 30 -0.49 -6.97 -0.47
N THR A 31 -1.38 -7.29 -1.40
CA THR A 31 -2.54 -8.13 -1.09
C THR A 31 -2.09 -9.51 -0.64
N LYS A 32 -1.17 -10.11 -1.37
CA LYS A 32 -0.68 -11.44 -1.00
C LYS A 32 -0.02 -11.43 0.36
N THR A 33 0.82 -10.44 0.61
CA THR A 33 1.53 -10.33 1.87
C THR A 33 0.54 -10.15 3.03
N MET A 34 -0.47 -9.32 2.84
CA MET A 34 -1.47 -9.12 3.88
C MET A 34 -2.21 -10.41 4.19
N ILE A 35 -2.56 -11.16 3.17
CA ILE A 35 -3.26 -12.43 3.38
C ILE A 35 -2.36 -13.42 4.11
N GLN A 36 -1.07 -13.41 3.81
CA GLN A 36 -0.13 -14.28 4.48
C GLN A 36 0.10 -13.89 5.94
N LEU A 37 0.17 -12.59 6.21
CA LEU A 37 0.41 -12.12 7.56
C LEU A 37 -0.82 -12.22 8.44
N TYR A 38 -1.98 -12.04 7.86
CA TYR A 38 -3.23 -11.99 8.61
C TYR A 38 -4.25 -12.94 7.99
N PRO A 39 -3.98 -14.25 8.00
CA PRO A 39 -4.90 -15.20 7.37
C PRO A 39 -6.25 -15.18 8.06
N GLY A 40 -7.29 -15.11 7.28
CA GLY A 40 -8.64 -15.05 7.82
C GLY A 40 -9.08 -13.69 8.29
N GLU A 41 -8.16 -12.71 8.32
CA GLU A 41 -8.49 -11.35 8.74
C GLU A 41 -8.74 -10.44 7.56
N VAL A 42 -8.11 -10.73 6.44
CA VAL A 42 -8.23 -9.89 5.25
C VAL A 42 -8.47 -10.77 4.04
N ASP A 43 -9.05 -10.19 2.99
CA ASP A 43 -9.22 -10.89 1.72
C ASP A 43 -8.90 -9.90 0.60
N LYS A 44 -9.04 -10.35 -0.64
CA LYS A 44 -8.71 -9.50 -1.79
C LYS A 44 -9.56 -8.24 -1.81
N ALA A 45 -10.83 -8.38 -1.48
CA ALA A 45 -11.74 -7.24 -1.52
C ALA A 45 -11.37 -6.19 -0.47
N SER A 46 -11.08 -6.62 0.76
CA SER A 46 -10.72 -5.66 1.79
C SER A 46 -9.38 -5.01 1.51
N CYS A 47 -8.44 -5.76 0.95
CA CYS A 47 -7.15 -5.19 0.56
C CYS A 47 -7.32 -4.15 -0.54
N LYS A 48 -8.20 -4.42 -1.49
CA LYS A 48 -8.44 -3.48 -2.57
C LYS A 48 -9.01 -2.17 -2.06
N VAL A 49 -9.93 -2.26 -1.10
CA VAL A 49 -10.52 -1.06 -0.50
C VAL A 49 -9.44 -0.28 0.27
N ALA A 50 -8.57 -0.99 0.97
CA ALA A 50 -7.50 -0.34 1.72
C ALA A 50 -6.52 0.37 0.80
N ILE A 51 -6.19 -0.24 -0.32
CA ILE A 51 -5.31 0.39 -1.29
C ILE A 51 -5.94 1.66 -1.84
N ARG A 52 -7.23 1.60 -2.15
CA ARG A 52 -7.93 2.78 -2.61
C ARG A 52 -7.90 3.89 -1.56
N GLU A 53 -8.03 3.51 -0.30
CA GLU A 53 -7.98 4.47 0.78
C GLU A 53 -6.60 5.13 0.84
N LEU A 54 -5.53 4.37 0.66
CA LEU A 54 -4.19 4.93 0.62
C LEU A 54 -4.03 5.94 -0.51
N MET A 55 -4.61 5.64 -1.66
CA MET A 55 -4.55 6.58 -2.80
C MET A 55 -5.37 7.82 -2.53
N ASN A 56 -6.59 7.64 -2.01
CA ASN A 56 -7.48 8.76 -1.75
C ASN A 56 -6.94 9.70 -0.68
N SER A 57 -6.27 9.15 0.32
CA SER A 57 -5.71 9.98 1.39
C SER A 57 -4.39 10.63 1.02
N GLY A 58 -3.83 10.23 -0.11
CA GLY A 58 -2.55 10.78 -0.55
C GLY A 58 -1.34 10.17 0.11
N ARG A 59 -1.51 9.09 0.86
CA ARG A 59 -0.38 8.44 1.53
C ARG A 59 0.48 7.63 0.56
N CYS A 60 -0.13 7.13 -0.52
CA CYS A 60 0.58 6.37 -1.52
C CYS A 60 0.12 6.78 -2.91
N VAL A 61 0.93 6.51 -3.89
CA VAL A 61 0.57 6.79 -5.28
C VAL A 61 0.93 5.59 -6.14
N TYR A 62 0.29 5.50 -7.29
CA TYR A 62 0.67 4.50 -8.27
C TYR A 62 1.76 5.07 -9.16
N THR A 63 2.76 4.24 -9.42
CA THR A 63 3.83 4.60 -10.35
C THR A 63 3.84 3.56 -11.46
N TYR A 64 3.98 4.03 -12.69
CA TYR A 64 3.93 3.14 -13.85
C TYR A 64 5.30 3.06 -14.49
N PHE A 65 5.94 1.92 -14.35
CA PHE A 65 7.26 1.68 -14.91
C PHE A 65 7.26 0.26 -15.43
N GLY A 66 6.64 0.03 -16.54
CA GLY A 66 6.49 -1.31 -17.08
C GLY A 66 5.47 -2.12 -16.30
N GLY A 67 4.74 -1.49 -15.42
CA GLY A 67 3.70 -2.10 -14.60
C GLY A 67 3.27 -1.10 -13.57
N SER A 68 2.27 -1.45 -12.78
CA SER A 68 1.76 -0.56 -11.75
C SER A 68 2.38 -0.93 -10.42
N PHE A 69 3.00 0.04 -9.77
CA PHE A 69 3.60 -0.18 -8.47
C PHE A 69 3.02 0.83 -7.48
N ILE A 70 3.01 0.47 -6.22
CA ILE A 70 2.53 1.35 -5.16
C ILE A 70 3.74 1.88 -4.42
N GLU A 71 3.88 3.20 -4.35
CA GLU A 71 5.02 3.84 -3.72
C GLU A 71 4.56 5.00 -2.88
N LEU A 72 5.45 5.49 -2.03
CA LEU A 72 5.19 6.73 -1.32
C LEU A 72 5.24 7.88 -2.31
N PRO A 73 4.43 8.91 -2.11
CA PRO A 73 4.46 10.05 -3.03
C PRO A 73 5.81 10.74 -2.97
N HIS A 74 6.26 11.15 -4.14
CA HIS A 74 7.47 11.95 -4.21
C HIS A 74 7.13 13.38 -3.86
N ARG A 75 7.79 13.90 -2.88
CA ARG A 75 7.48 15.22 -2.38
C ARG A 75 8.64 16.16 -2.46
N GLU A 76 9.49 15.95 -3.43
CA GLU A 76 10.66 16.74 -3.54
C GLU A 76 10.33 18.17 -3.64
N GLY A 77 9.36 18.47 -4.43
CA GLY A 77 8.97 19.85 -4.59
C GLY A 77 8.45 20.41 -3.33
N ALA A 78 7.73 19.63 -2.59
CA ALA A 78 7.17 20.11 -1.37
C ALA A 78 8.21 20.10 -0.29
N ALA A 79 9.04 19.14 -0.34
CA ALA A 79 9.99 18.98 0.68
C ALA A 79 11.04 20.00 0.66
N ASN A 80 11.26 20.49 -0.47
CA ASN A 80 12.22 21.42 -0.58
C ASN A 80 11.84 22.71 -0.21
N ASP A 81 10.70 22.79 0.06
CA ASP A 81 10.26 23.96 0.34
C ASP A 81 10.42 24.40 1.54
#